data_73e22f43d0e257ff1bedc4363e5c3b9a
#
_entry.id   73e22f43d0e257ff1bedc4363e5c3b9a
#
_cell.length_a   1.000
_cell.length_b   1.000
_cell.length_c   1.000
_cell.angle_alpha   90.00
_cell.angle_beta   90.00
_cell.angle_gamma   90.00
#
_symmetry.space_group_name_H-M   'P 1'
#
loop_
_entity.id
_entity.type
_entity.pdbx_description
1 polymer ?
#
loop_
_entity_poly.entity_id
_entity_poly.type
_entity_poly.pdbx_seq_one_letter_code
_entity_poly.pdbx_strand_id
1 'polypeptide(L)'
;FQDVCAYASAPGKYNDPDMLVVGKLGPGWGAKSHDSDLTADEQYAHISLWSILSAPLLLGCDMTAIDDFTLGLLTNPEVIAVNQDPLVAPATKLTVPNGQIWYKKLYDGSYALGFFQMDPYFILWDQDKAVNIQQQKYNFNFALNQLGIQGKVKIRDLWRQKDLGIFSSSYETSIPYHGVSLIKI
;
A
#
# COMPACT_ATOMS: atom_id res chain seq x y z
N PHE A 1 -3.92 5.41 15.04
CA PHE A 1 -3.43 5.84 13.71
C PHE A 1 -4.57 6.34 12.82
N GLN A 2 -5.72 5.65 12.82
CA GLN A 2 -6.87 5.93 11.96
C GLN A 2 -7.45 7.33 12.15
N ASP A 3 -7.59 7.78 13.39
CA ASP A 3 -8.20 9.08 13.72
C ASP A 3 -7.25 10.25 13.41
N VAL A 4 -5.94 10.00 13.49
CA VAL A 4 -4.92 11.00 13.19
C VAL A 4 -4.80 11.25 11.68
N CYS A 5 -4.88 10.21 10.84
CA CYS A 5 -4.79 10.34 9.39
C CYS A 5 -5.93 11.16 8.77
N ALA A 6 -7.14 11.05 9.31
CA ALA A 6 -8.30 11.81 8.84
C ALA A 6 -8.17 13.32 9.05
N TYR A 7 -7.37 13.74 10.03
CA TYR A 7 -7.25 15.15 10.42
C TYR A 7 -5.91 15.81 10.04
N ALA A 8 -4.92 15.04 9.66
CA ALA A 8 -3.57 15.55 9.52
C ALA A 8 -3.13 15.79 8.07
N SER A 9 -3.72 15.11 7.08
CA SER A 9 -3.34 15.26 5.68
C SER A 9 -4.04 16.45 5.03
N ALA A 10 -3.25 17.43 4.64
CA ALA A 10 -3.64 18.58 3.83
C ALA A 10 -2.38 19.16 3.18
N PRO A 11 -2.47 19.99 2.13
CA PRO A 11 -1.31 20.66 1.57
C PRO A 11 -0.46 21.36 2.66
N GLY A 12 0.81 20.95 2.78
CA GLY A 12 1.72 21.44 3.82
C GLY A 12 1.58 20.78 5.19
N LYS A 13 0.70 19.78 5.34
CA LYS A 13 0.52 19.02 6.59
C LYS A 13 0.51 17.53 6.27
N TYR A 14 1.49 16.81 6.77
CA TYR A 14 1.68 15.40 6.48
C TYR A 14 1.78 14.59 7.77
N ASN A 15 1.21 13.38 7.76
CA ASN A 15 1.52 12.37 8.77
C ASN A 15 2.89 11.78 8.46
N ASP A 16 3.71 11.62 9.47
CA ASP A 16 5.01 10.97 9.32
C ASP A 16 5.03 9.67 10.13
N PRO A 17 4.80 8.53 9.45
CA PRO A 17 4.88 7.21 10.09
C PRO A 17 6.30 6.65 10.13
N ASP A 18 7.32 7.50 10.00
CA ASP A 18 8.73 7.16 9.98
C ASP A 18 9.22 6.58 8.63
N MET A 19 10.44 6.10 8.59
CA MET A 19 11.18 5.72 7.39
C MET A 19 10.63 4.48 6.68
N LEU A 20 10.92 4.40 5.38
CA LEU A 20 10.74 3.19 4.59
C LEU A 20 11.83 2.17 4.92
N VAL A 21 11.44 1.01 5.47
CA VAL A 21 12.34 -0.07 5.87
C VAL A 21 12.35 -1.20 4.82
N VAL A 22 12.75 -0.87 3.61
CA VAL A 22 12.78 -1.78 2.44
C VAL A 22 14.22 -2.05 2.00
N GLY A 23 14.42 -3.17 1.30
CA GLY A 23 15.74 -3.55 0.76
C GLY A 23 16.78 -3.81 1.84
N LYS A 24 17.99 -3.29 1.65
CA LYS A 24 19.13 -3.42 2.57
C LYS A 24 19.07 -2.33 3.63
N LEU A 25 19.08 -2.71 4.91
CA LEU A 25 19.06 -1.81 6.05
C LEU A 25 20.42 -1.76 6.75
N GLY A 26 20.72 -0.65 7.47
CA GLY A 26 22.07 -0.42 8.05
C GLY A 26 23.10 -0.11 6.94
N PRO A 27 24.40 0.01 7.28
CA PRO A 27 24.94 0.09 8.64
C PRO A 27 24.67 1.44 9.29
N GLY A 28 24.23 1.43 10.50
CA GLY A 28 24.03 2.64 11.30
C GLY A 28 23.92 2.29 12.77
N TRP A 29 24.26 3.23 13.65
CA TRP A 29 24.18 3.05 15.11
C TRP A 29 24.90 1.80 15.63
N GLY A 30 25.97 1.34 14.94
CA GLY A 30 26.69 0.12 15.28
C GLY A 30 26.05 -1.18 14.76
N ALA A 31 24.94 -1.11 14.04
CA ALA A 31 24.32 -2.27 13.39
C ALA A 31 25.12 -2.67 12.13
N LYS A 32 25.11 -3.99 11.83
CA LYS A 32 25.62 -4.50 10.56
C LYS A 32 24.54 -4.33 9.47
N SER A 33 24.97 -4.22 8.21
CA SER A 33 24.06 -4.27 7.07
C SER A 33 23.32 -5.62 7.03
N HIS A 34 22.00 -5.59 6.87
CA HIS A 34 21.13 -6.76 6.77
C HIS A 34 19.97 -6.49 5.82
N ASP A 35 19.31 -7.52 5.34
CA ASP A 35 18.10 -7.37 4.56
C ASP A 35 16.94 -6.91 5.44
N SER A 36 15.96 -6.22 4.85
CA SER A 36 14.71 -5.90 5.54
C SER A 36 14.04 -7.17 6.07
N ASP A 37 13.52 -7.10 7.30
CA ASP A 37 12.73 -8.20 7.88
C ASP A 37 11.35 -8.36 7.21
N LEU A 38 10.96 -7.40 6.37
CA LEU A 38 9.73 -7.46 5.59
C LEU A 38 9.90 -8.37 4.38
N THR A 39 8.95 -9.28 4.17
CA THR A 39 8.85 -10.05 2.91
C THR A 39 8.62 -9.12 1.72
N ALA A 40 8.77 -9.61 0.49
CA ALA A 40 8.52 -8.83 -0.72
C ALA A 40 7.09 -8.25 -0.75
N ASP A 41 6.08 -9.05 -0.39
CA ASP A 41 4.68 -8.61 -0.33
C ASP A 41 4.45 -7.53 0.74
N GLU A 42 5.08 -7.65 1.89
CA GLU A 42 5.03 -6.64 2.95
C GLU A 42 5.74 -5.34 2.56
N GLN A 43 6.84 -5.40 1.81
CA GLN A 43 7.50 -4.20 1.29
C GLN A 43 6.61 -3.46 0.27
N TYR A 44 5.89 -4.17 -0.61
CA TYR A 44 4.86 -3.58 -1.46
C TYR A 44 3.74 -2.94 -0.63
N ALA A 45 3.26 -3.62 0.41
CA ALA A 45 2.20 -3.11 1.29
C ALA A 45 2.66 -1.87 2.05
N HIS A 46 3.90 -1.86 2.55
CA HIS A 46 4.52 -0.75 3.27
C HIS A 46 4.54 0.53 2.42
N ILE A 47 5.14 0.49 1.22
CA ILE A 47 5.19 1.67 0.34
C ILE A 47 3.79 2.10 -0.13
N SER A 48 2.90 1.14 -0.41
CA SER A 48 1.51 1.44 -0.79
C SER A 48 0.78 2.22 0.28
N LEU A 49 0.95 1.83 1.55
CA LEU A 49 0.30 2.51 2.66
C LEU A 49 0.84 3.93 2.85
N TRP A 50 2.18 4.11 2.84
CA TRP A 50 2.81 5.44 2.88
C TRP A 50 2.31 6.33 1.73
N SER A 51 2.17 5.76 0.54
CA SER A 51 1.70 6.52 -0.64
C SER A 51 0.24 6.95 -0.51
N ILE A 52 -0.65 6.07 -0.04
CA ILE A 52 -2.05 6.42 0.20
C ILE A 52 -2.18 7.47 1.31
N LEU A 53 -1.37 7.37 2.35
CA LEU A 53 -1.35 8.34 3.45
C LEU A 53 -0.72 9.68 3.08
N SER A 54 -0.14 9.84 1.89
CA SER A 54 0.69 11.00 1.51
C SER A 54 1.82 11.26 2.52
N ALA A 55 2.36 10.19 3.09
CA ALA A 55 3.43 10.27 4.07
C ALA A 55 4.77 10.63 3.41
N PRO A 56 5.70 11.29 4.13
CA PRO A 56 7.05 11.47 3.64
C PRO A 56 7.70 10.12 3.29
N LEU A 57 8.28 10.01 2.10
CA LEU A 57 9.00 8.81 1.67
C LEU A 57 10.47 8.91 2.07
N LEU A 58 10.73 8.84 3.38
CA LEU A 58 12.09 8.87 3.93
C LEU A 58 12.75 7.51 3.77
N LEU A 59 13.86 7.44 3.06
CA LEU A 59 14.57 6.19 2.81
C LEU A 59 15.39 5.76 4.02
N GLY A 60 15.03 4.64 4.64
CA GLY A 60 15.79 3.99 5.72
C GLY A 60 16.76 2.93 5.21
N CYS A 61 16.84 2.71 3.89
CA CYS A 61 17.71 1.71 3.27
C CYS A 61 19.12 2.23 2.96
N ASP A 62 20.06 1.30 2.82
CA ASP A 62 21.41 1.59 2.34
C ASP A 62 21.39 1.88 0.82
N MET A 63 21.47 3.16 0.48
CA MET A 63 21.45 3.64 -0.92
C MET A 63 22.62 3.13 -1.76
N THR A 64 23.70 2.64 -1.13
CA THR A 64 24.88 2.11 -1.83
C THR A 64 24.74 0.62 -2.19
N ALA A 65 23.69 -0.04 -1.68
CA ALA A 65 23.44 -1.47 -1.84
C ALA A 65 22.01 -1.78 -2.33
N ILE A 66 21.43 -0.87 -3.12
CA ILE A 66 20.10 -1.07 -3.71
C ILE A 66 20.15 -2.13 -4.80
N ASP A 67 19.32 -3.16 -4.69
CA ASP A 67 19.07 -4.15 -5.75
C ASP A 67 17.94 -3.72 -6.70
N ASP A 68 17.74 -4.46 -7.78
CA ASP A 68 16.73 -4.17 -8.81
C ASP A 68 15.29 -4.20 -8.23
N PHE A 69 15.03 -5.08 -7.26
CA PHE A 69 13.73 -5.15 -6.60
C PHE A 69 13.45 -3.88 -5.79
N THR A 70 14.38 -3.50 -4.93
CA THR A 70 14.27 -2.29 -4.12
C THR A 70 14.21 -1.03 -4.98
N LEU A 71 15.02 -0.97 -6.05
CA LEU A 71 14.97 0.12 -7.02
C LEU A 71 13.57 0.22 -7.67
N GLY A 72 13.01 -0.91 -8.10
CA GLY A 72 11.66 -0.96 -8.68
C GLY A 72 10.58 -0.49 -7.72
N LEU A 73 10.70 -0.81 -6.43
CA LEU A 73 9.79 -0.32 -5.39
C LEU A 73 9.87 1.20 -5.22
N LEU A 74 11.09 1.73 -5.14
CA LEU A 74 11.35 3.14 -4.80
C LEU A 74 11.17 4.09 -5.99
N THR A 75 11.16 3.58 -7.21
CA THR A 75 11.10 4.41 -8.44
C THR A 75 9.85 4.21 -9.27
N ASN A 76 8.83 3.46 -8.79
CA ASN A 76 7.58 3.30 -9.53
C ASN A 76 6.84 4.64 -9.65
N PRO A 77 6.75 5.23 -10.86
CA PRO A 77 6.22 6.58 -11.02
C PRO A 77 4.73 6.69 -10.71
N GLU A 78 3.97 5.61 -10.90
CA GLU A 78 2.52 5.62 -10.65
C GLU A 78 2.20 5.55 -9.16
N VAL A 79 2.98 4.80 -8.40
CA VAL A 79 2.87 4.75 -6.93
C VAL A 79 3.33 6.07 -6.30
N ILE A 80 4.45 6.62 -6.79
CA ILE A 80 4.94 7.94 -6.37
C ILE A 80 3.92 9.03 -6.67
N ALA A 81 3.26 8.99 -7.84
CA ALA A 81 2.22 9.96 -8.18
C ALA A 81 1.03 9.95 -7.20
N VAL A 82 0.66 8.78 -6.64
CA VAL A 82 -0.34 8.71 -5.56
C VAL A 82 0.15 9.42 -4.29
N ASN A 83 1.41 9.23 -3.92
CA ASN A 83 2.02 9.89 -2.76
C ASN A 83 2.08 11.42 -2.95
N GLN A 84 2.54 11.85 -4.13
CA GLN A 84 2.81 13.26 -4.48
C GLN A 84 1.57 13.99 -5.02
N ASP A 85 0.38 13.40 -4.90
CA ASP A 85 -0.84 14.03 -5.39
C ASP A 85 -1.10 15.38 -4.69
N PRO A 86 -1.26 16.48 -5.46
CA PRO A 86 -1.31 17.84 -4.90
C PRO A 86 -2.56 18.12 -4.06
N LEU A 87 -3.61 17.29 -4.16
CA LEU A 87 -4.78 17.40 -3.30
C LEU A 87 -4.46 17.05 -1.85
N VAL A 88 -3.46 16.16 -1.64
CA VAL A 88 -3.09 15.63 -0.31
C VAL A 88 -4.34 15.21 0.48
N ALA A 89 -5.30 14.59 -0.21
CA ALA A 89 -6.57 14.22 0.41
C ALA A 89 -6.33 13.20 1.53
N PRO A 90 -7.03 13.33 2.67
CA PRO A 90 -6.95 12.34 3.73
C PRO A 90 -7.49 11.01 3.22
N ALA A 91 -6.82 9.92 3.61
CA ALA A 91 -7.26 8.58 3.26
C ALA A 91 -8.39 8.12 4.19
N THR A 92 -9.37 7.44 3.61
CA THR A 92 -10.43 6.75 4.33
C THR A 92 -10.10 5.27 4.45
N LYS A 93 -10.32 4.69 5.64
CA LYS A 93 -10.12 3.27 5.91
C LYS A 93 -11.44 2.55 6.09
N LEU A 94 -11.59 1.41 5.44
CA LEU A 94 -12.64 0.43 5.65
C LEU A 94 -12.02 -0.86 6.19
N THR A 95 -12.53 -1.34 7.32
CA THR A 95 -12.16 -2.66 7.84
C THR A 95 -13.09 -3.70 7.22
N VAL A 96 -12.51 -4.75 6.66
CA VAL A 96 -13.21 -5.86 6.02
C VAL A 96 -12.70 -7.19 6.60
N PRO A 97 -13.40 -8.31 6.43
CA PRO A 97 -13.04 -9.58 7.06
C PRO A 97 -11.59 -10.04 6.84
N ASN A 98 -11.03 -9.76 5.65
CA ASN A 98 -9.68 -10.20 5.27
C ASN A 98 -8.61 -9.12 5.40
N GLY A 99 -8.94 -7.98 6.03
CA GLY A 99 -7.96 -6.89 6.19
C GLY A 99 -8.58 -5.50 6.10
N GLN A 100 -7.96 -4.64 5.32
CA GLN A 100 -8.36 -3.23 5.22
C GLN A 100 -8.35 -2.77 3.76
N ILE A 101 -9.29 -1.88 3.43
CA ILE A 101 -9.30 -1.15 2.18
C ILE A 101 -9.09 0.32 2.52
N TRP A 102 -8.05 0.91 1.96
CA TRP A 102 -7.76 2.33 2.11
C TRP A 102 -7.97 3.03 0.78
N TYR A 103 -8.62 4.20 0.77
CA TYR A 103 -8.79 4.97 -0.45
C TYR A 103 -8.72 6.47 -0.20
N LYS A 104 -8.26 7.19 -1.22
CA LYS A 104 -8.30 8.66 -1.25
C LYS A 104 -8.66 9.16 -2.63
N LYS A 105 -9.28 10.34 -2.66
CA LYS A 105 -9.51 11.08 -3.91
C LYS A 105 -8.20 11.72 -4.39
N LEU A 106 -7.98 11.71 -5.70
CA LEU A 106 -6.85 12.36 -6.34
C LEU A 106 -7.26 13.66 -7.01
N TYR A 107 -6.28 14.51 -7.30
CA TYR A 107 -6.49 15.84 -7.87
C TYR A 107 -7.21 15.81 -9.22
N ASP A 108 -6.96 14.79 -10.03
CA ASP A 108 -7.60 14.60 -11.35
C ASP A 108 -9.04 14.07 -11.27
N GLY A 109 -9.59 13.93 -10.06
CA GLY A 109 -10.94 13.44 -9.80
C GLY A 109 -11.05 11.91 -9.67
N SER A 110 -9.99 11.18 -9.98
CA SER A 110 -9.90 9.73 -9.78
C SER A 110 -9.71 9.37 -8.30
N TYR A 111 -9.66 8.06 -8.02
CA TYR A 111 -9.38 7.53 -6.69
C TYR A 111 -8.21 6.56 -6.73
N ALA A 112 -7.35 6.62 -5.72
CA ALA A 112 -6.40 5.55 -5.41
C ALA A 112 -6.99 4.66 -4.31
N LEU A 113 -6.95 3.34 -4.52
CA LEU A 113 -7.40 2.33 -3.55
C LEU A 113 -6.29 1.32 -3.29
N GLY A 114 -6.04 1.04 -2.02
CA GLY A 114 -5.15 -0.04 -1.56
C GLY A 114 -5.97 -1.09 -0.82
N PHE A 115 -5.89 -2.32 -1.28
CA PHE A 115 -6.46 -3.50 -0.62
C PHE A 115 -5.33 -4.19 0.11
N PHE A 116 -5.36 -4.17 1.43
CA PHE A 116 -4.29 -4.72 2.28
C PHE A 116 -4.80 -5.95 3.01
N GLN A 117 -4.18 -7.09 2.76
CA GLN A 117 -4.39 -8.24 3.61
C GLN A 117 -3.67 -8.00 4.94
N MET A 118 -4.41 -7.90 5.99
CA MET A 118 -3.92 -7.75 7.35
C MET A 118 -4.70 -8.70 8.24
N ASP A 119 -4.01 -9.58 8.91
CA ASP A 119 -4.65 -10.41 9.91
C ASP A 119 -5.02 -9.53 11.11
N PRO A 120 -6.31 -9.47 11.51
CA PRO A 120 -6.73 -8.71 12.68
C PRO A 120 -6.20 -9.32 13.99
N TYR A 121 -5.77 -10.55 13.94
CA TYR A 121 -5.15 -11.25 15.05
C TYR A 121 -3.69 -11.53 14.74
N PHE A 122 -2.82 -10.92 15.50
CA PHE A 122 -1.40 -11.20 15.54
C PHE A 122 -1.20 -12.64 16.03
N ILE A 123 -1.49 -13.62 15.18
CA ILE A 123 -1.21 -15.03 15.45
C ILE A 123 0.28 -15.26 15.21
N LEU A 124 1.08 -14.67 16.07
CA LEU A 124 2.45 -15.09 16.27
C LEU A 124 2.44 -16.42 17.02
N TRP A 125 3.34 -17.28 16.66
CA TRP A 125 3.85 -18.45 17.39
C TRP A 125 3.33 -19.85 17.02
N ASP A 126 2.68 -20.04 15.91
CA ASP A 126 2.52 -21.39 15.37
C ASP A 126 3.30 -21.53 14.08
N GLN A 127 4.57 -21.90 14.15
CA GLN A 127 5.46 -22.04 12.99
C GLN A 127 4.92 -23.05 11.96
N ASP A 128 4.17 -24.06 12.40
CA ASP A 128 3.57 -25.06 11.50
C ASP A 128 2.37 -24.50 10.71
N LYS A 129 1.66 -23.52 11.26
CA LYS A 129 0.58 -22.81 10.53
C LYS A 129 1.11 -21.73 9.60
N ALA A 130 2.27 -21.14 9.90
CA ALA A 130 2.86 -20.06 9.11
C ALA A 130 3.12 -20.46 7.65
N VAL A 131 3.54 -21.69 7.40
CA VAL A 131 3.86 -22.19 6.03
C VAL A 131 2.61 -22.28 5.15
N ASN A 132 1.46 -22.69 5.70
CA ASN A 132 0.20 -22.77 4.95
C ASN A 132 -0.46 -21.41 4.74
N ILE A 133 -0.28 -20.46 5.65
CA ILE A 133 -0.85 -19.12 5.59
C ILE A 133 -0.18 -18.30 4.48
N GLN A 134 1.14 -18.40 4.31
CA GLN A 134 1.88 -17.66 3.27
C GLN A 134 1.48 -18.03 1.83
N GLN A 135 0.94 -19.22 1.60
CA GLN A 135 0.45 -19.66 0.30
C GLN A 135 -1.02 -19.30 0.05
N GLN A 136 -1.71 -18.83 1.08
CA GLN A 136 -3.14 -18.52 1.00
C GLN A 136 -3.37 -17.18 0.32
N LYS A 137 -4.42 -17.12 -0.51
CA LYS A 137 -4.92 -15.88 -1.11
C LYS A 137 -6.23 -15.48 -0.46
N TYR A 138 -6.37 -14.19 -0.27
CA TYR A 138 -7.52 -13.56 0.40
C TYR A 138 -8.29 -12.71 -0.61
N ASN A 139 -9.59 -12.99 -0.75
CA ASN A 139 -10.43 -12.30 -1.70
C ASN A 139 -11.02 -11.03 -1.10
N PHE A 140 -10.94 -9.96 -1.86
CA PHE A 140 -11.57 -8.67 -1.56
C PHE A 140 -12.58 -8.32 -2.64
N ASN A 141 -13.69 -7.71 -2.22
CA ASN A 141 -14.70 -7.16 -3.12
C ASN A 141 -15.01 -5.73 -2.65
N PHE A 142 -15.02 -4.78 -3.58
CA PHE A 142 -15.31 -3.38 -3.31
C PHE A 142 -16.36 -2.87 -4.29
N ALA A 143 -17.50 -2.43 -3.75
CA ALA A 143 -18.56 -1.86 -4.55
C ALA A 143 -18.24 -0.41 -4.95
N LEU A 144 -18.20 -0.11 -6.25
CA LEU A 144 -17.81 1.20 -6.79
C LEU A 144 -18.75 2.33 -6.37
N ASN A 145 -20.00 2.01 -6.06
CA ASN A 145 -20.96 3.00 -5.54
C ASN A 145 -20.58 3.59 -4.18
N GLN A 146 -19.69 2.95 -3.41
CA GLN A 146 -19.14 3.50 -2.17
C GLN A 146 -18.32 4.77 -2.41
N LEU A 147 -17.80 4.96 -3.62
CA LEU A 147 -17.12 6.18 -4.07
C LEU A 147 -18.07 7.16 -4.78
N GLY A 148 -19.37 6.88 -4.79
CA GLY A 148 -20.34 7.66 -5.58
C GLY A 148 -20.24 7.43 -7.09
N ILE A 149 -19.47 6.44 -7.52
CA ILE A 149 -19.28 6.13 -8.93
C ILE A 149 -20.50 5.40 -9.48
N GLN A 150 -21.06 5.95 -10.55
CA GLN A 150 -22.14 5.35 -11.33
C GLN A 150 -21.67 5.13 -12.77
N GLY A 151 -21.88 3.93 -13.29
CA GLY A 151 -21.49 3.59 -14.65
C GLY A 151 -20.14 2.87 -14.74
N LYS A 152 -19.53 2.97 -15.92
CA LYS A 152 -18.31 2.23 -16.26
C LYS A 152 -17.06 3.04 -15.89
N VAL A 153 -16.10 2.39 -15.27
CA VAL A 153 -14.78 2.97 -14.93
C VAL A 153 -13.66 2.08 -15.42
N LYS A 154 -12.55 2.69 -15.76
CA LYS A 154 -11.30 2.00 -16.07
C LYS A 154 -10.50 1.84 -14.77
N ILE A 155 -9.96 0.64 -14.55
CA ILE A 155 -9.13 0.34 -13.38
C ILE A 155 -7.71 0.01 -13.85
N ARG A 156 -6.73 0.55 -13.14
CA ARG A 156 -5.30 0.36 -13.41
C ARG A 156 -4.57 -0.14 -12.18
N ASP A 157 -3.80 -1.21 -12.33
CA ASP A 157 -2.84 -1.71 -11.32
C ASP A 157 -1.59 -0.81 -11.37
N LEU A 158 -1.31 -0.11 -10.28
CA LEU A 158 -0.24 0.87 -10.23
C LEU A 158 1.15 0.22 -10.07
N TRP A 159 1.24 -0.89 -9.36
CA TRP A 159 2.50 -1.60 -9.21
C TRP A 159 2.95 -2.25 -10.51
N ARG A 160 2.02 -2.84 -11.25
CA ARG A 160 2.30 -3.50 -12.53
C ARG A 160 2.18 -2.57 -13.72
N GLN A 161 1.76 -1.31 -13.48
CA GLN A 161 1.54 -0.27 -14.49
C GLN A 161 0.67 -0.79 -15.64
N LYS A 162 -0.40 -1.53 -15.29
CA LYS A 162 -1.23 -2.27 -16.24
C LYS A 162 -2.70 -1.93 -16.08
N ASP A 163 -3.37 -1.70 -17.20
CA ASP A 163 -4.82 -1.59 -17.24
C ASP A 163 -5.47 -2.96 -16.97
N LEU A 164 -6.38 -3.01 -16.01
CA LEU A 164 -7.12 -4.22 -15.64
C LEU A 164 -8.43 -4.38 -16.40
N GLY A 165 -8.89 -3.32 -17.06
CA GLY A 165 -10.12 -3.33 -17.85
C GLY A 165 -11.17 -2.34 -17.36
N ILE A 166 -12.42 -2.58 -17.76
CA ILE A 166 -13.58 -1.73 -17.47
C ILE A 166 -14.52 -2.47 -16.52
N PHE A 167 -14.89 -1.79 -15.44
CA PHE A 167 -15.76 -2.30 -14.38
C PHE A 167 -16.97 -1.38 -14.22
N SER A 168 -18.13 -1.91 -13.76
CA SER A 168 -19.37 -1.12 -13.66
C SER A 168 -20.07 -1.18 -12.30
N SER A 169 -19.79 -2.17 -11.48
CA SER A 169 -20.47 -2.37 -10.19
C SER A 169 -19.52 -2.59 -9.04
N SER A 170 -18.55 -3.48 -9.22
CA SER A 170 -17.56 -3.82 -8.19
C SER A 170 -16.22 -4.16 -8.81
N TYR A 171 -15.19 -4.08 -7.99
CA TYR A 171 -13.86 -4.61 -8.29
C TYR A 171 -13.53 -5.73 -7.29
N GLU A 172 -13.05 -6.85 -7.81
CA GLU A 172 -12.62 -8.00 -7.03
C GLU A 172 -11.15 -8.26 -7.26
N THR A 173 -10.44 -8.60 -6.19
CA THR A 173 -9.01 -8.93 -6.24
C THR A 173 -8.68 -10.00 -5.22
N SER A 174 -7.62 -10.76 -5.49
CA SER A 174 -7.12 -11.82 -4.62
C SER A 174 -5.67 -11.50 -4.26
N ILE A 175 -5.39 -11.38 -2.97
CA ILE A 175 -4.16 -10.84 -2.42
C ILE A 175 -3.47 -11.90 -1.57
N PRO A 176 -2.13 -12.08 -1.71
CA PRO A 176 -1.39 -12.98 -0.84
C PRO A 176 -1.38 -12.49 0.61
N TYR A 177 -0.98 -13.36 1.52
CA TYR A 177 -0.80 -13.02 2.93
C TYR A 177 0.12 -11.80 3.10
N HIS A 178 -0.29 -10.82 3.89
CA HIS A 178 0.36 -9.52 4.11
C HIS A 178 0.63 -8.70 2.85
N GLY A 179 0.04 -9.09 1.73
CA GLY A 179 0.22 -8.38 0.46
C GLY A 179 -0.74 -7.21 0.26
N VAL A 180 -0.61 -6.59 -0.91
CA VAL A 180 -1.41 -5.45 -1.32
C VAL A 180 -1.79 -5.54 -2.80
N SER A 181 -2.96 -4.99 -3.13
CA SER A 181 -3.31 -4.54 -4.48
C SER A 181 -3.54 -3.03 -4.44
N LEU A 182 -2.72 -2.26 -5.16
CA LEU A 182 -2.84 -0.81 -5.26
C LEU A 182 -3.32 -0.44 -6.65
N ILE A 183 -4.49 0.17 -6.73
CA ILE A 183 -5.15 0.51 -8.00
C ILE A 183 -5.56 1.98 -8.08
N LYS A 184 -5.75 2.44 -9.29
CA LYS A 184 -6.38 3.73 -9.63
C LYS A 184 -7.68 3.49 -10.40
N ILE A 185 -8.72 4.22 -10.04
CA ILE A 185 -10.06 4.21 -10.66
C ILE A 185 -10.39 5.58 -11.20
#